data_2d281bf9721e0db5867b6bad69cc64f0
#
_entry.id   2d281bf9721e0db5867b6bad69cc64f0
#
_cell.length_a   1.000
_cell.length_b   1.000
_cell.length_c   1.000
_cell.angle_alpha   90.00
_cell.angle_beta   90.00
_cell.angle_gamma   90.00
#
_symmetry.space_group_name_H-M   'P 1'
#
loop_
_entity.id
_entity.type
_entity.pdbx_description
1 polymer ?
#
loop_
_entity_poly.entity_id
_entity_poly.type
_entity_poly.pdbx_seq_one_letter_code
_entity_poly.pdbx_strand_id
1 'polypeptide(L)'
;ETRHKNVVSSLLNDLFKREEIYQSEYKGFYSTRAEQFLQEKDMVDGKWPAIYGDVCEITESNYFFKLSKYQDWLIDFLNENEEFIVPSFRKNQVLEFLKEPLNDLCISRPKERLSWGISLPFDENYVTYVWFDALVNYVTAAGYGGDEFTSLWPADLHVIGKDILAPPHAVYWPIMLKALNLPLPKQILAHGWWMSSGEKMSKSTGEVVDPLSLIEHRGVDAFRYFVMREMTVGQDADFSLERFESRYKTDLGNDLGNLLSRLLHMVSVYENGLVPQVELNEEFEQKIRTNFEEAKVKIMNRFSTFQFNQGLEQLFGFIRSINKYADERTPWKLAKSDKPEDKQRLKTCLGVMVESLRLANQMLAPVMPGIHTKINELMGLPPCHNWKADLVWDFRLAGNKLGEKTILFPRE
;
A
#
# COMPACT_ATOMS: atom_id res chain seq x y z
N GLU A 1 -9.19 21.17 14.22
CA GLU A 1 -10.59 20.74 14.18
C GLU A 1 -11.11 20.57 15.61
N THR A 2 -12.30 21.14 15.95
CA THR A 2 -12.86 21.11 17.32
C THR A 2 -13.14 19.68 17.79
N ARG A 3 -13.67 18.82 16.93
CA ARG A 3 -13.91 17.40 17.23
C ARG A 3 -12.64 16.72 17.74
N HIS A 4 -11.53 16.90 17.05
CA HIS A 4 -10.25 16.30 17.42
C HIS A 4 -9.74 16.84 18.77
N LYS A 5 -9.79 18.16 18.98
CA LYS A 5 -9.40 18.78 20.26
C LYS A 5 -10.19 18.20 21.44
N ASN A 6 -11.50 17.99 21.26
CA ASN A 6 -12.35 17.42 22.30
C ASN A 6 -11.97 15.96 22.61
N VAL A 7 -11.69 15.15 21.60
CA VAL A 7 -11.25 13.77 21.78
C VAL A 7 -9.91 13.72 22.51
N VAL A 8 -8.91 14.47 22.05
CA VAL A 8 -7.59 14.54 22.71
C VAL A 8 -7.73 14.96 24.18
N SER A 9 -8.48 16.03 24.45
CA SER A 9 -8.70 16.50 25.82
C SER A 9 -9.42 15.46 26.70
N SER A 10 -10.41 14.76 26.15
CA SER A 10 -11.11 13.69 26.87
C SER A 10 -10.17 12.54 27.25
N LEU A 11 -9.36 12.06 26.31
CA LEU A 11 -8.42 10.95 26.53
C LEU A 11 -7.29 11.33 27.49
N LEU A 12 -6.74 12.57 27.38
CA LEU A 12 -5.74 13.08 28.31
C LEU A 12 -6.28 13.15 29.74
N ASN A 13 -7.53 13.66 29.90
CA ASN A 13 -8.15 13.77 31.21
C ASN A 13 -8.43 12.39 31.84
N ASP A 14 -8.81 11.40 31.04
CA ASP A 14 -9.01 10.02 31.50
C ASP A 14 -7.68 9.41 31.97
N LEU A 15 -6.60 9.53 31.21
CA LEU A 15 -5.28 9.05 31.62
C LEU A 15 -4.75 9.77 32.87
N PHE A 16 -4.97 11.08 32.97
CA PHE A 16 -4.56 11.85 34.17
C PHE A 16 -5.30 11.40 35.41
N LYS A 17 -6.62 11.21 35.34
CA LYS A 17 -7.44 10.70 36.47
C LYS A 17 -7.04 9.29 36.92
N ARG A 18 -6.51 8.49 36.00
CA ARG A 18 -6.02 7.14 36.31
C ARG A 18 -4.53 7.10 36.68
N GLU A 19 -3.94 8.29 36.94
CA GLU A 19 -2.54 8.42 37.33
C GLU A 19 -1.54 7.84 36.29
N GLU A 20 -1.94 7.72 35.02
CA GLU A 20 -1.05 7.33 33.94
C GLU A 20 -0.21 8.51 33.41
N ILE A 21 -0.56 9.73 33.81
CA ILE A 21 0.17 10.96 33.53
C ILE A 21 0.58 11.61 34.84
N TYR A 22 1.83 12.04 34.93
CA TYR A 22 2.37 12.75 36.09
C TYR A 22 3.23 13.94 35.67
N GLN A 23 3.43 14.89 36.57
CA GLN A 23 4.32 16.03 36.35
C GLN A 23 5.70 15.75 36.95
N SER A 24 6.74 16.11 36.23
CA SER A 24 8.13 16.02 36.72
C SER A 24 8.99 17.12 36.15
N GLU A 25 9.97 17.54 36.91
CA GLU A 25 11.04 18.38 36.41
C GLU A 25 12.01 17.55 35.59
N TYR A 26 12.32 18.03 34.42
CA TYR A 26 13.33 17.46 33.55
C TYR A 26 14.46 18.47 33.37
N LYS A 27 15.66 18.04 33.70
CA LYS A 27 16.90 18.77 33.42
C LYS A 27 17.63 18.04 32.32
N GLY A 28 17.87 18.68 31.18
CA GLY A 28 18.52 18.03 30.07
C GLY A 28 18.89 18.98 28.94
N PHE A 29 19.57 18.41 27.95
CA PHE A 29 19.98 19.15 26.76
C PHE A 29 18.80 19.27 25.79
N TYR A 30 18.59 20.47 25.28
CA TYR A 30 17.51 20.74 24.32
C TYR A 30 18.06 21.37 23.06
N SER A 31 17.70 20.79 21.94
CA SER A 31 17.95 21.37 20.62
C SER A 31 16.83 22.32 20.25
N THR A 32 17.13 23.60 20.08
CA THR A 32 16.17 24.61 19.62
C THR A 32 15.79 24.40 18.15
N ARG A 33 16.68 23.84 17.34
CA ARG A 33 16.46 23.57 15.93
C ARG A 33 15.61 22.32 15.69
N ALA A 34 15.89 21.24 16.44
CA ALA A 34 15.14 19.99 16.31
C ALA A 34 13.90 19.94 17.20
N GLU A 35 13.70 20.96 18.08
CA GLU A 35 12.61 21.08 19.04
C GLU A 35 12.42 19.85 19.92
N GLN A 36 13.54 19.21 20.32
CA GLN A 36 13.52 17.99 21.12
C GLN A 36 14.59 17.99 22.22
N PHE A 37 14.32 17.23 23.29
CA PHE A 37 15.30 16.90 24.28
C PHE A 37 16.31 15.88 23.73
N LEU A 38 17.58 16.07 24.07
CA LEU A 38 18.69 15.22 23.66
C LEU A 38 19.28 14.52 24.88
N GLN A 39 19.85 13.36 24.66
CA GLN A 39 20.62 12.60 25.65
C GLN A 39 22.10 12.66 25.32
N GLU A 40 22.97 12.45 26.30
CA GLU A 40 24.41 12.42 26.07
C GLU A 40 24.85 11.38 25.01
N LYS A 41 24.09 10.29 24.89
CA LYS A 41 24.30 9.28 23.84
C LYS A 41 24.08 9.79 22.41
N ASP A 42 23.39 10.93 22.24
CA ASP A 42 23.16 11.56 20.94
C ASP A 42 24.37 12.40 20.48
N MET A 43 25.37 12.56 21.35
CA MET A 43 26.65 13.13 20.99
C MET A 43 27.50 12.16 20.16
N VAL A 44 28.19 12.71 19.18
CA VAL A 44 29.20 12.00 18.40
C VAL A 44 30.55 12.65 18.72
N ASP A 45 31.52 11.86 19.21
CA ASP A 45 32.87 12.34 19.66
C ASP A 45 32.78 13.50 20.68
N GLY A 46 31.79 13.43 21.61
CA GLY A 46 31.60 14.44 22.66
C GLY A 46 31.05 15.79 22.16
N LYS A 47 30.49 15.83 20.93
CA LYS A 47 29.88 17.02 20.33
C LYS A 47 28.52 16.70 19.82
N TRP A 48 27.65 17.72 19.85
CA TRP A 48 26.32 17.62 19.22
C TRP A 48 26.44 17.66 17.69
N PRO A 49 25.88 16.69 16.96
CA PRO A 49 25.78 16.77 15.51
C PRO A 49 25.14 18.07 15.03
N ALA A 50 25.62 18.60 13.90
CA ALA A 50 25.15 19.87 13.34
C ALA A 50 23.64 19.91 13.02
N ILE A 51 23.00 18.75 12.88
CA ILE A 51 21.56 18.62 12.69
C ILE A 51 20.76 19.21 13.87
N TYR A 52 21.33 19.18 15.09
CA TYR A 52 20.67 19.70 16.28
C TYR A 52 20.80 21.21 16.47
N GLY A 53 21.69 21.88 15.71
CA GLY A 53 21.92 23.33 15.84
C GLY A 53 22.43 23.70 17.25
N ASP A 54 21.88 24.79 17.79
CA ASP A 54 22.24 25.23 19.14
C ASP A 54 21.56 24.34 20.18
N VAL A 55 22.36 23.78 21.08
CA VAL A 55 21.89 22.93 22.17
C VAL A 55 22.16 23.64 23.49
N CYS A 56 21.13 23.81 24.31
CA CYS A 56 21.21 24.42 25.62
C CYS A 56 20.73 23.46 26.72
N GLU A 57 21.33 23.56 27.90
CA GLU A 57 20.82 22.87 29.08
C GLU A 57 19.62 23.65 29.65
N ILE A 58 18.50 22.98 29.81
CA ILE A 58 17.30 23.59 30.38
C ILE A 58 16.74 22.74 31.50
N THR A 59 16.15 23.41 32.48
CA THR A 59 15.32 22.75 33.50
C THR A 59 13.88 23.19 33.26
N GLU A 60 13.02 22.24 32.98
CA GLU A 60 11.63 22.50 32.64
C GLU A 60 10.71 21.49 33.33
N SER A 61 9.62 21.93 33.88
CA SER A 61 8.58 21.04 34.37
C SER A 61 7.65 20.68 33.23
N ASN A 62 7.40 19.39 33.06
CA ASN A 62 6.52 18.87 32.00
C ASN A 62 5.67 17.72 32.52
N TYR A 63 4.63 17.38 31.77
CA TYR A 63 3.83 16.20 31.99
C TYR A 63 4.34 15.02 31.17
N PHE A 64 4.40 13.84 31.82
CA PHE A 64 4.91 12.60 31.28
C PHE A 64 3.86 11.51 31.34
N PHE A 65 3.71 10.77 30.24
CA PHE A 65 2.91 9.57 30.19
C PHE A 65 3.79 8.36 30.56
N LYS A 66 3.32 7.49 31.44
CA LYS A 66 4.03 6.31 31.96
C LYS A 66 4.22 5.22 30.90
N LEU A 67 4.94 5.56 29.84
CA LEU A 67 5.20 4.67 28.70
C LEU A 67 5.99 3.42 29.13
N SER A 68 7.04 3.60 29.95
CA SER A 68 7.94 2.55 30.42
C SER A 68 7.21 1.42 31.16
N LYS A 69 6.13 1.71 31.85
CA LYS A 69 5.25 0.75 32.56
C LYS A 69 4.75 -0.38 31.67
N TYR A 70 4.63 -0.16 30.36
CA TYR A 70 4.00 -1.07 29.40
C TYR A 70 4.99 -1.78 28.50
N GLN A 71 6.31 -1.62 28.71
CA GLN A 71 7.33 -2.19 27.83
C GLN A 71 7.24 -3.71 27.75
N ASP A 72 7.24 -4.39 28.90
CA ASP A 72 7.19 -5.86 28.96
C ASP A 72 5.93 -6.39 28.26
N TRP A 73 4.77 -5.78 28.57
CA TRP A 73 3.52 -6.13 27.90
C TRP A 73 3.64 -5.98 26.36
N LEU A 74 4.26 -4.92 25.85
CA LEU A 74 4.38 -4.72 24.42
C LEU A 74 5.30 -5.77 23.78
N ILE A 75 6.40 -6.13 24.45
CA ILE A 75 7.31 -7.18 23.98
C ILE A 75 6.58 -8.51 23.89
N ASP A 76 5.85 -8.90 24.95
CA ASP A 76 5.06 -10.13 24.98
C ASP A 76 4.00 -10.14 23.88
N PHE A 77 3.25 -9.03 23.74
CA PHE A 77 2.24 -8.88 22.70
C PHE A 77 2.83 -9.05 21.31
N LEU A 78 3.97 -8.42 21.00
CA LEU A 78 4.62 -8.53 19.68
C LEU A 78 5.13 -9.96 19.42
N ASN A 79 5.58 -10.68 20.44
CA ASN A 79 6.01 -12.06 20.29
C ASN A 79 4.84 -13.02 20.04
N GLU A 80 3.70 -12.79 20.70
CA GLU A 80 2.48 -13.59 20.52
C GLU A 80 1.74 -13.28 19.20
N ASN A 81 1.93 -12.09 18.62
CA ASN A 81 1.24 -11.63 17.42
C ASN A 81 2.23 -11.39 16.27
N GLU A 82 2.64 -12.49 15.62
CA GLU A 82 3.70 -12.44 14.60
C GLU A 82 3.39 -11.53 13.41
N GLU A 83 2.12 -11.41 13.04
CA GLU A 83 1.65 -10.63 11.89
C GLU A 83 1.23 -9.21 12.23
N PHE A 84 1.35 -8.77 13.50
CA PHE A 84 0.94 -7.41 13.90
C PHE A 84 1.71 -6.31 13.16
N ILE A 85 3.01 -6.53 12.90
CA ILE A 85 3.85 -5.62 12.11
C ILE A 85 4.38 -6.35 10.89
N VAL A 86 4.06 -5.84 9.71
CA VAL A 86 4.51 -6.40 8.43
C VAL A 86 5.31 -5.36 7.62
N PRO A 87 6.34 -5.85 6.91
CA PRO A 87 6.90 -7.20 6.89
C PRO A 87 7.65 -7.56 8.18
N SER A 88 7.87 -8.85 8.42
CA SER A 88 8.42 -9.39 9.67
C SER A 88 9.76 -8.80 10.11
N PHE A 89 10.65 -8.46 9.16
CA PHE A 89 11.93 -7.83 9.50
C PHE A 89 11.74 -6.44 10.14
N ARG A 90 10.63 -5.73 9.86
CA ARG A 90 10.28 -4.47 10.53
C ARG A 90 9.86 -4.72 11.98
N LYS A 91 9.13 -5.82 12.25
CA LYS A 91 8.85 -6.24 13.63
C LYS A 91 10.14 -6.50 14.40
N ASN A 92 11.10 -7.21 13.78
CA ASN A 92 12.38 -7.48 14.41
C ASN A 92 13.16 -6.20 14.76
N GLN A 93 13.09 -5.16 13.92
CA GLN A 93 13.68 -3.85 14.24
C GLN A 93 13.01 -3.19 15.46
N VAL A 94 11.69 -3.32 15.60
CA VAL A 94 10.97 -2.80 16.78
C VAL A 94 11.35 -3.59 18.03
N LEU A 95 11.44 -4.92 17.95
CA LEU A 95 11.88 -5.75 19.08
C LEU A 95 13.34 -5.44 19.49
N GLU A 96 14.21 -5.16 18.51
CA GLU A 96 15.58 -4.71 18.80
C GLU A 96 15.60 -3.36 19.52
N PHE A 97 14.78 -2.41 19.07
CA PHE A 97 14.61 -1.12 19.75
C PHE A 97 14.12 -1.29 21.21
N LEU A 98 13.22 -2.25 21.47
CA LEU A 98 12.66 -2.53 22.80
C LEU A 98 13.59 -3.29 23.74
N LYS A 99 14.79 -3.66 23.33
CA LYS A 99 15.81 -4.19 24.24
C LYS A 99 16.38 -3.13 25.17
N GLU A 100 16.36 -1.87 24.73
CA GLU A 100 16.71 -0.73 25.58
C GLU A 100 15.51 -0.31 26.43
N PRO A 101 15.72 0.07 27.70
CA PRO A 101 14.67 0.56 28.56
C PRO A 101 13.96 1.77 27.97
N LEU A 102 12.63 1.73 27.91
CA LEU A 102 11.82 2.88 27.49
C LEU A 102 11.82 3.95 28.58
N ASN A 103 11.98 5.19 28.19
CA ASN A 103 11.68 6.34 29.03
C ASN A 103 10.19 6.71 28.92
N ASP A 104 9.65 7.31 29.98
CA ASP A 104 8.31 7.88 29.95
C ASP A 104 8.23 9.00 28.92
N LEU A 105 7.10 9.07 28.23
CA LEU A 105 6.91 10.00 27.12
C LEU A 105 6.52 11.38 27.61
N CYS A 106 7.34 12.39 27.37
CA CYS A 106 6.99 13.78 27.59
C CYS A 106 5.87 14.20 26.62
N ILE A 107 4.69 14.53 27.17
CA ILE A 107 3.49 14.82 26.38
C ILE A 107 3.08 16.29 26.41
N SER A 108 3.84 17.16 27.04
CA SER A 108 3.51 18.57 27.18
C SER A 108 4.63 19.52 26.78
N ARG A 109 4.23 20.78 26.53
CA ARG A 109 5.13 21.94 26.45
C ARG A 109 4.48 23.11 27.17
N PRO A 110 5.22 23.93 27.93
CA PRO A 110 4.70 25.17 28.48
C PRO A 110 4.23 26.12 27.36
N LYS A 111 3.09 26.80 27.55
CA LYS A 111 2.55 27.77 26.58
C LYS A 111 3.49 28.93 26.29
N GLU A 112 4.33 29.31 27.22
CA GLU A 112 5.35 30.34 27.02
C GLU A 112 6.33 29.96 25.89
N ARG A 113 6.53 28.66 25.72
CA ARG A 113 7.45 28.12 24.72
C ARG A 113 6.75 27.70 23.42
N LEU A 114 5.54 27.14 23.54
CA LEU A 114 4.71 26.72 22.42
C LEU A 114 3.31 27.31 22.61
N SER A 115 3.07 28.47 21.99
CA SER A 115 1.81 29.20 22.15
C SER A 115 0.61 28.57 21.43
N TRP A 116 0.86 27.62 20.52
CA TRP A 116 -0.17 26.90 19.80
C TRP A 116 -0.17 25.41 20.18
N GLY A 117 -1.30 24.77 20.07
CA GLY A 117 -1.49 23.37 20.43
C GLY A 117 -2.81 23.16 21.17
N ILE A 118 -3.06 21.92 21.55
CA ILE A 118 -4.23 21.58 22.37
C ILE A 118 -3.84 21.76 23.84
N SER A 119 -4.54 22.65 24.56
CA SER A 119 -4.28 22.84 25.99
C SER A 119 -4.57 21.57 26.77
N LEU A 120 -3.74 21.27 27.77
CA LEU A 120 -4.01 20.17 28.69
C LEU A 120 -5.28 20.47 29.49
N PRO A 121 -6.23 19.54 29.59
CA PRO A 121 -7.50 19.80 30.28
C PRO A 121 -7.39 19.94 31.81
N PHE A 122 -6.27 19.52 32.37
CA PHE A 122 -5.96 19.57 33.81
C PHE A 122 -4.92 20.63 34.16
N ASP A 123 -4.27 21.29 33.17
CA ASP A 123 -3.39 22.44 33.39
C ASP A 123 -3.31 23.30 32.11
N GLU A 124 -3.97 24.46 32.18
CA GLU A 124 -4.06 25.37 31.03
C GLU A 124 -2.74 26.08 30.67
N ASN A 125 -1.72 26.01 31.52
CA ASN A 125 -0.40 26.59 31.23
C ASN A 125 0.42 25.74 30.25
N TYR A 126 -0.07 24.55 29.92
CA TYR A 126 0.59 23.63 29.03
C TYR A 126 -0.27 23.27 27.80
N VAL A 127 0.40 22.94 26.72
CA VAL A 127 -0.20 22.33 25.51
C VAL A 127 0.34 20.93 25.31
N THR A 128 -0.45 20.07 24.67
CA THR A 128 0.01 18.71 24.34
C THR A 128 1.07 18.74 23.26
N TYR A 129 2.03 17.82 23.37
CA TYR A 129 3.10 17.63 22.38
C TYR A 129 2.68 16.68 21.26
N VAL A 130 3.35 16.81 20.10
CA VAL A 130 2.91 16.31 18.79
C VAL A 130 2.46 14.85 18.76
N TRP A 131 3.19 13.93 19.37
CA TRP A 131 2.88 12.51 19.17
C TRP A 131 1.59 12.04 19.85
N PHE A 132 1.24 12.62 21.01
CA PHE A 132 -0.05 12.30 21.62
C PHE A 132 -1.20 12.87 20.78
N ASP A 133 -1.06 14.09 20.32
CA ASP A 133 -2.05 14.74 19.43
C ASP A 133 -2.17 13.96 18.11
N ALA A 134 -1.05 13.75 17.41
CA ALA A 134 -1.04 13.14 16.09
C ALA A 134 -1.60 11.71 16.06
N LEU A 135 -1.25 10.87 17.05
CA LEU A 135 -1.70 9.47 17.06
C LEU A 135 -3.18 9.31 17.40
N VAL A 136 -3.72 10.17 18.26
CA VAL A 136 -5.15 10.20 18.59
C VAL A 136 -6.03 10.53 17.37
N ASN A 137 -5.46 11.10 16.31
CA ASN A 137 -6.20 11.37 15.08
C ASN A 137 -6.88 10.12 14.51
N TYR A 138 -6.28 8.93 14.63
CA TYR A 138 -6.87 7.69 14.15
C TYR A 138 -8.23 7.37 14.79
N VAL A 139 -8.31 7.43 16.11
CA VAL A 139 -9.59 7.18 16.81
C VAL A 139 -10.57 8.34 16.64
N THR A 140 -10.08 9.57 16.49
CA THR A 140 -10.92 10.71 16.14
C THR A 140 -11.58 10.52 14.77
N ALA A 141 -10.80 10.10 13.77
CA ALA A 141 -11.30 9.83 12.42
C ALA A 141 -12.34 8.72 12.41
N ALA A 142 -12.13 7.68 13.22
CA ALA A 142 -13.10 6.59 13.41
C ALA A 142 -14.36 7.00 14.20
N GLY A 143 -14.48 8.24 14.69
CA GLY A 143 -15.67 8.73 15.39
C GLY A 143 -15.73 8.37 16.87
N TYR A 144 -14.58 8.38 17.57
CA TYR A 144 -14.51 8.07 19.00
C TYR A 144 -15.57 8.82 19.82
N GLY A 145 -16.31 8.05 20.65
CA GLY A 145 -17.42 8.55 21.46
C GLY A 145 -18.78 8.61 20.75
N GLY A 146 -18.83 8.28 19.45
CA GLY A 146 -20.07 8.18 18.67
C GLY A 146 -20.50 6.74 18.41
N ASP A 147 -21.72 6.56 17.91
CA ASP A 147 -22.36 5.25 17.70
C ASP A 147 -21.63 4.39 16.66
N GLU A 148 -21.01 5.01 15.65
CA GLU A 148 -20.32 4.32 14.56
C GLU A 148 -18.89 3.86 14.92
N PHE A 149 -18.34 4.31 16.06
CA PHE A 149 -16.95 4.03 16.42
C PHE A 149 -16.62 2.54 16.39
N THR A 150 -17.45 1.70 16.99
CA THR A 150 -17.22 0.24 17.06
C THR A 150 -17.29 -0.46 15.72
N SER A 151 -17.89 0.15 14.70
CA SER A 151 -17.93 -0.37 13.33
C SER A 151 -16.68 0.00 12.51
N LEU A 152 -15.99 1.08 12.88
CA LEU A 152 -14.82 1.62 12.20
C LEU A 152 -13.51 1.35 12.95
N TRP A 153 -13.58 1.06 14.24
CA TRP A 153 -12.43 0.75 15.09
C TRP A 153 -12.61 -0.63 15.76
N PRO A 154 -11.58 -1.49 15.82
CA PRO A 154 -10.19 -1.23 15.43
C PRO A 154 -9.98 -1.17 13.90
N ALA A 155 -9.00 -0.37 13.47
CA ALA A 155 -8.57 -0.34 12.09
C ALA A 155 -8.03 -1.72 11.66
N ASP A 156 -8.38 -2.16 10.44
CA ASP A 156 -7.84 -3.41 9.89
C ASP A 156 -6.35 -3.27 9.59
N LEU A 157 -5.93 -2.09 9.12
CA LEU A 157 -4.56 -1.85 8.70
C LEU A 157 -4.16 -0.39 8.94
N HIS A 158 -3.03 -0.17 9.60
CA HIS A 158 -2.28 1.08 9.55
C HIS A 158 -1.20 1.00 8.48
N VAL A 159 -1.25 1.85 7.45
CA VAL A 159 -0.22 1.92 6.41
C VAL A 159 0.66 3.13 6.69
N ILE A 160 1.93 2.90 6.97
CA ILE A 160 2.85 3.96 7.42
C ILE A 160 4.23 3.86 6.76
N GLY A 161 4.95 4.96 6.73
CA GLY A 161 6.36 4.98 6.36
C GLY A 161 7.25 4.35 7.44
N LYS A 162 8.34 3.73 7.03
CA LYS A 162 9.31 3.11 7.96
C LYS A 162 9.91 4.09 8.98
N ASP A 163 9.97 5.37 8.65
CA ASP A 163 10.54 6.45 9.45
C ASP A 163 9.70 6.83 10.67
N ILE A 164 8.40 6.51 10.64
CA ILE A 164 7.49 6.73 11.77
C ILE A 164 7.00 5.40 12.37
N LEU A 165 7.62 4.28 12.02
CA LEU A 165 7.27 2.99 12.62
C LEU A 165 7.67 2.95 14.10
N ALA A 166 8.96 3.06 14.38
CA ALA A 166 9.49 3.08 15.74
C ALA A 166 10.13 4.43 16.04
N PRO A 167 9.81 5.07 17.20
CA PRO A 167 8.87 4.56 18.20
C PRO A 167 7.38 4.87 17.96
N PRO A 168 6.92 5.85 17.08
CA PRO A 168 5.55 6.37 17.20
C PRO A 168 4.44 5.33 17.04
N HIS A 169 4.43 4.57 15.92
CA HIS A 169 3.30 3.70 15.59
C HIS A 169 3.40 2.29 16.15
N ALA A 170 4.63 1.82 16.42
CA ALA A 170 4.83 0.46 16.92
C ALA A 170 5.11 0.40 18.43
N VAL A 171 5.38 1.55 19.08
CA VAL A 171 5.62 1.62 20.52
C VAL A 171 4.62 2.56 21.19
N TYR A 172 4.63 3.86 20.87
CA TYR A 172 3.76 4.83 21.56
C TYR A 172 2.29 4.49 21.35
N TRP A 173 1.87 4.29 20.12
CA TRP A 173 0.46 4.10 19.80
C TRP A 173 -0.15 2.83 20.42
N PRO A 174 0.43 1.64 20.32
CA PRO A 174 -0.08 0.45 21.01
C PRO A 174 -0.15 0.63 22.53
N ILE A 175 0.87 1.24 23.14
CA ILE A 175 0.88 1.49 24.58
C ILE A 175 -0.18 2.51 24.98
N MET A 176 -0.37 3.60 24.22
CA MET A 176 -1.44 4.57 24.46
C MET A 176 -2.83 3.91 24.38
N LEU A 177 -3.09 3.10 23.37
CA LEU A 177 -4.33 2.35 23.22
C LEU A 177 -4.55 1.36 24.39
N LYS A 178 -3.50 0.64 24.79
CA LYS A 178 -3.56 -0.25 25.96
C LYS A 178 -3.91 0.49 27.24
N ALA A 179 -3.24 1.61 27.48
CA ALA A 179 -3.50 2.45 28.64
C ALA A 179 -4.92 3.06 28.63
N LEU A 180 -5.46 3.34 27.45
CA LEU A 180 -6.82 3.85 27.25
C LEU A 180 -7.90 2.75 27.25
N ASN A 181 -7.53 1.47 27.39
CA ASN A 181 -8.41 0.32 27.23
C ASN A 181 -9.13 0.28 25.86
N LEU A 182 -8.48 0.76 24.82
CA LEU A 182 -8.98 0.70 23.45
C LEU A 182 -8.35 -0.48 22.69
N PRO A 183 -9.09 -1.12 21.78
CA PRO A 183 -8.54 -2.16 20.93
C PRO A 183 -7.37 -1.62 20.08
N LEU A 184 -6.35 -2.45 19.86
CA LEU A 184 -5.27 -2.14 18.94
C LEU A 184 -5.74 -2.31 17.47
N PRO A 185 -5.11 -1.62 16.49
CA PRO A 185 -5.30 -1.97 15.09
C PRO A 185 -4.93 -3.43 14.85
N LYS A 186 -5.52 -4.08 13.85
CA LYS A 186 -5.24 -5.50 13.60
C LYS A 186 -3.83 -5.70 13.07
N GLN A 187 -3.32 -4.74 12.27
CA GLN A 187 -2.00 -4.85 11.64
C GLN A 187 -1.40 -3.48 11.30
N ILE A 188 -0.07 -3.40 11.30
CA ILE A 188 0.70 -2.24 10.86
C ILE A 188 1.57 -2.66 9.66
N LEU A 189 1.33 -2.03 8.50
CA LEU A 189 2.12 -2.20 7.29
C LEU A 189 3.12 -1.06 7.17
N ALA A 190 4.41 -1.35 7.30
CA ALA A 190 5.48 -0.37 7.15
C ALA A 190 6.11 -0.46 5.75
N HIS A 191 5.96 0.60 4.95
CA HIS A 191 6.60 0.69 3.64
C HIS A 191 7.95 1.42 3.71
N GLY A 192 8.79 1.20 2.69
CA GLY A 192 10.05 1.90 2.51
C GLY A 192 9.89 3.28 1.87
N TRP A 193 11.01 3.93 1.60
CA TRP A 193 11.05 5.21 0.90
C TRP A 193 11.22 5.02 -0.61
N TRP A 194 10.70 5.98 -1.35
CA TRP A 194 11.14 6.23 -2.71
C TRP A 194 12.40 7.11 -2.67
N MET A 195 13.46 6.60 -3.27
CA MET A 195 14.75 7.24 -3.37
C MET A 195 14.92 7.82 -4.79
N SER A 196 15.77 8.81 -4.95
CA SER A 196 16.27 9.26 -6.24
C SER A 196 17.79 9.21 -6.22
N SER A 197 18.38 8.47 -7.14
CA SER A 197 19.85 8.30 -7.22
C SER A 197 20.50 7.85 -5.90
N GLY A 198 19.80 6.99 -5.13
CA GLY A 198 20.29 6.49 -3.83
C GLY A 198 20.07 7.44 -2.64
N GLU A 199 19.47 8.60 -2.85
CA GLU A 199 19.16 9.58 -1.80
C GLU A 199 17.64 9.70 -1.59
N LYS A 200 17.22 10.01 -0.34
CA LYS A 200 15.81 10.26 -0.05
C LYS A 200 15.33 11.46 -0.86
N MET A 201 14.25 11.29 -1.64
CA MET A 201 13.61 12.40 -2.34
C MET A 201 13.24 13.50 -1.35
N SER A 202 13.79 14.69 -1.52
CA SER A 202 13.46 15.86 -0.71
C SER A 202 13.39 17.10 -1.59
N LYS A 203 12.52 18.06 -1.21
CA LYS A 203 12.40 19.34 -1.91
C LYS A 203 13.69 20.14 -1.92
N SER A 204 14.61 19.88 -0.98
CA SER A 204 15.89 20.57 -0.87
C SER A 204 16.97 20.05 -1.83
N THR A 205 16.83 18.84 -2.37
CA THR A 205 17.79 18.25 -3.31
C THR A 205 17.48 18.53 -4.77
N GLY A 206 16.33 19.16 -5.08
CA GLY A 206 15.97 19.60 -6.44
C GLY A 206 15.48 18.48 -7.39
N GLU A 207 15.67 17.23 -7.04
CA GLU A 207 15.22 16.07 -7.83
C GLU A 207 13.96 15.43 -7.23
N VAL A 208 12.87 16.19 -7.18
CA VAL A 208 11.57 15.62 -6.81
C VAL A 208 10.85 15.24 -8.10
N VAL A 209 10.60 13.95 -8.27
CA VAL A 209 9.69 13.50 -9.31
C VAL A 209 8.28 13.91 -8.94
N ASP A 210 7.69 14.77 -9.76
CA ASP A 210 6.29 15.14 -9.59
C ASP A 210 5.38 14.00 -10.10
N PRO A 211 4.67 13.29 -9.22
CA PRO A 211 3.77 12.23 -9.65
C PRO A 211 2.63 12.74 -10.54
N LEU A 212 2.21 14.01 -10.38
CA LEU A 212 1.11 14.56 -11.16
C LEU A 212 1.51 14.70 -12.65
N SER A 213 2.73 15.13 -12.93
CA SER A 213 3.22 15.22 -14.31
C SER A 213 3.27 13.85 -15.01
N LEU A 214 3.64 12.81 -14.28
CA LEU A 214 3.62 11.43 -14.80
C LEU A 214 2.21 10.92 -15.06
N ILE A 215 1.28 11.24 -14.15
CA ILE A 215 -0.13 10.87 -14.28
C ILE A 215 -0.77 11.59 -15.47
N GLU A 216 -0.48 12.87 -15.67
CA GLU A 216 -0.95 13.63 -16.83
C GLU A 216 -0.43 13.04 -18.15
N HIS A 217 0.82 12.59 -18.16
CA HIS A 217 1.47 12.09 -19.38
C HIS A 217 1.08 10.64 -19.73
N ARG A 218 1.02 9.72 -18.72
CA ARG A 218 0.83 8.28 -18.94
C ARG A 218 -0.44 7.71 -18.30
N GLY A 219 -1.17 8.51 -17.55
CA GLY A 219 -2.37 8.08 -16.85
C GLY A 219 -2.11 7.52 -15.44
N VAL A 220 -3.12 7.65 -14.59
CA VAL A 220 -3.04 7.25 -13.17
C VAL A 220 -2.78 5.74 -12.99
N ASP A 221 -3.33 4.90 -13.84
CA ASP A 221 -3.19 3.44 -13.71
C ASP A 221 -1.77 2.97 -14.04
N ALA A 222 -1.10 3.62 -14.99
CA ALA A 222 0.30 3.33 -15.29
C ALA A 222 1.21 3.69 -14.10
N PHE A 223 0.95 4.83 -13.45
CA PHE A 223 1.67 5.23 -12.26
C PHE A 223 1.41 4.27 -11.08
N ARG A 224 0.14 3.89 -10.82
CA ARG A 224 -0.23 2.92 -9.79
C ARG A 224 0.44 1.56 -10.03
N TYR A 225 0.42 1.08 -11.27
CA TYR A 225 1.10 -0.16 -11.65
C TYR A 225 2.59 -0.10 -11.33
N PHE A 226 3.27 0.98 -11.75
CA PHE A 226 4.70 1.15 -11.51
C PHE A 226 5.04 1.13 -10.03
N VAL A 227 4.35 1.92 -9.22
CA VAL A 227 4.61 2.02 -7.77
C VAL A 227 4.46 0.67 -7.09
N MET A 228 3.41 -0.08 -7.42
CA MET A 228 3.16 -1.40 -6.82
C MET A 228 4.06 -2.51 -7.40
N ARG A 229 4.51 -2.35 -8.63
CA ARG A 229 5.35 -3.35 -9.33
C ARG A 229 6.82 -3.23 -8.96
N GLU A 230 7.31 -2.03 -8.72
CA GLU A 230 8.73 -1.77 -8.56
C GLU A 230 9.20 -1.84 -7.09
N MET A 231 8.34 -1.47 -6.14
CA MET A 231 8.68 -1.50 -4.73
C MET A 231 8.39 -2.85 -4.09
N THR A 232 9.39 -3.42 -3.40
CA THR A 232 9.15 -4.48 -2.41
C THR A 232 8.71 -3.83 -1.10
N VAL A 233 7.51 -4.15 -0.64
CA VAL A 233 6.96 -3.54 0.59
C VAL A 233 7.93 -3.70 1.76
N GLY A 234 8.17 -2.61 2.48
CA GLY A 234 9.10 -2.52 3.60
C GLY A 234 10.54 -2.18 3.21
N GLN A 235 10.93 -2.31 1.94
CA GLN A 235 12.25 -1.93 1.44
C GLN A 235 12.18 -0.59 0.71
N ASP A 236 13.31 0.11 0.64
CA ASP A 236 13.44 1.30 -0.18
C ASP A 236 13.52 0.92 -1.67
N ALA A 237 13.05 1.79 -2.53
CA ALA A 237 13.09 1.61 -3.97
C ALA A 237 13.56 2.89 -4.65
N ASP A 238 14.43 2.77 -5.64
CA ASP A 238 14.82 3.90 -6.47
C ASP A 238 13.77 4.18 -7.53
N PHE A 239 13.30 5.42 -7.59
CA PHE A 239 12.53 5.93 -8.69
C PHE A 239 13.46 6.35 -9.83
N SER A 240 13.16 5.90 -11.04
CA SER A 240 13.82 6.33 -12.25
C SER A 240 12.79 6.47 -13.35
N LEU A 241 12.80 7.61 -14.03
CA LEU A 241 11.92 7.84 -15.18
C LEU A 241 12.16 6.80 -16.29
N GLU A 242 13.41 6.41 -16.48
CA GLU A 242 13.78 5.35 -17.45
C GLU A 242 13.10 4.01 -17.07
N ARG A 243 13.12 3.62 -15.79
CA ARG A 243 12.45 2.39 -15.31
C ARG A 243 10.93 2.49 -15.47
N PHE A 244 10.35 3.65 -15.17
CA PHE A 244 8.92 3.90 -15.38
C PHE A 244 8.53 3.72 -16.86
N GLU A 245 9.23 4.39 -17.76
CA GLU A 245 8.99 4.28 -19.22
C GLU A 245 9.27 2.86 -19.74
N SER A 246 10.27 2.17 -19.22
CA SER A 246 10.53 0.77 -19.55
C SER A 246 9.37 -0.14 -19.17
N ARG A 247 8.82 -0.01 -17.95
CA ARG A 247 7.65 -0.77 -17.49
C ARG A 247 6.40 -0.43 -18.30
N TYR A 248 6.17 0.85 -18.55
CA TYR A 248 5.06 1.30 -19.40
C TYR A 248 5.11 0.66 -20.79
N LYS A 249 6.28 0.67 -21.41
CA LYS A 249 6.47 0.18 -22.76
C LYS A 249 6.44 -1.36 -22.86
N THR A 250 7.13 -2.04 -21.93
CA THR A 250 7.28 -3.50 -21.97
C THR A 250 6.05 -4.21 -21.41
N ASP A 251 5.71 -3.94 -20.15
CA ASP A 251 4.66 -4.66 -19.47
C ASP A 251 3.26 -4.19 -19.97
N LEU A 252 3.01 -2.89 -19.92
CA LEU A 252 1.69 -2.35 -20.26
C LEU A 252 1.47 -2.28 -21.77
N GLY A 253 2.40 -1.71 -22.53
CA GLY A 253 2.25 -1.53 -23.97
C GLY A 253 2.38 -2.85 -24.73
N ASN A 254 3.48 -3.58 -24.53
CA ASN A 254 3.76 -4.77 -25.34
C ASN A 254 3.01 -6.02 -24.84
N ASP A 255 3.06 -6.33 -23.52
CA ASP A 255 2.45 -7.56 -23.03
C ASP A 255 0.92 -7.47 -23.00
N LEU A 256 0.34 -6.42 -22.35
CA LEU A 256 -1.10 -6.29 -22.16
C LEU A 256 -1.80 -5.56 -23.33
N GLY A 257 -1.32 -4.38 -23.70
CA GLY A 257 -1.97 -3.55 -24.73
C GLY A 257 -1.97 -4.18 -26.10
N ASN A 258 -0.85 -4.80 -26.47
CA ASN A 258 -0.71 -5.51 -27.74
C ASN A 258 -1.57 -6.78 -27.80
N LEU A 259 -1.64 -7.53 -26.67
CA LEU A 259 -2.52 -8.69 -26.55
C LEU A 259 -3.97 -8.32 -26.81
N LEU A 260 -4.49 -7.30 -26.11
CA LEU A 260 -5.87 -6.84 -26.29
C LEU A 260 -6.12 -6.38 -27.74
N SER A 261 -5.25 -5.50 -28.27
CA SER A 261 -5.41 -4.95 -29.62
C SER A 261 -5.40 -6.02 -30.71
N ARG A 262 -4.51 -7.03 -30.59
CA ARG A 262 -4.45 -8.18 -31.51
C ARG A 262 -5.70 -9.05 -31.41
N LEU A 263 -6.16 -9.32 -30.17
CA LEU A 263 -7.35 -10.14 -29.91
C LEU A 263 -8.60 -9.50 -30.47
N LEU A 264 -8.86 -8.22 -30.17
CA LEU A 264 -9.99 -7.48 -30.74
C LEU A 264 -9.98 -7.49 -32.28
N HIS A 265 -8.81 -7.28 -32.87
CA HIS A 265 -8.66 -7.35 -34.34
C HIS A 265 -8.99 -8.74 -34.91
N MET A 266 -8.42 -9.80 -34.30
CA MET A 266 -8.64 -11.17 -34.79
C MET A 266 -10.10 -11.59 -34.65
N VAL A 267 -10.77 -11.30 -33.53
CA VAL A 267 -12.18 -11.60 -33.34
C VAL A 267 -13.06 -10.79 -34.32
N SER A 268 -12.71 -9.52 -34.54
CA SER A 268 -13.41 -8.69 -35.54
C SER A 268 -13.31 -9.26 -36.97
N VAL A 269 -12.10 -9.66 -37.39
CA VAL A 269 -11.86 -10.10 -38.76
C VAL A 269 -12.32 -11.55 -39.01
N TYR A 270 -12.12 -12.44 -38.04
CA TYR A 270 -12.36 -13.87 -38.23
C TYR A 270 -13.74 -14.35 -37.79
N GLU A 271 -14.35 -13.65 -36.81
CA GLU A 271 -15.63 -14.03 -36.20
C GLU A 271 -16.65 -12.86 -36.18
N ASN A 272 -16.49 -11.89 -37.08
CA ASN A 272 -17.37 -10.71 -37.20
C ASN A 272 -17.61 -9.93 -35.90
N GLY A 273 -16.61 -9.94 -35.01
CA GLY A 273 -16.66 -9.29 -33.70
C GLY A 273 -17.37 -10.08 -32.59
N LEU A 274 -17.85 -11.28 -32.87
CA LEU A 274 -18.52 -12.15 -31.90
C LEU A 274 -17.55 -13.13 -31.26
N VAL A 275 -17.59 -13.25 -29.95
CA VAL A 275 -16.78 -14.23 -29.22
C VAL A 275 -17.28 -15.64 -29.53
N PRO A 276 -16.45 -16.52 -30.11
CA PRO A 276 -16.89 -17.86 -30.49
C PRO A 276 -17.08 -18.76 -29.27
N GLN A 277 -17.91 -19.79 -29.44
CA GLN A 277 -18.03 -20.90 -28.50
C GLN A 277 -16.76 -21.76 -28.52
N VAL A 278 -16.35 -22.23 -27.35
CA VAL A 278 -15.20 -23.12 -27.18
C VAL A 278 -15.70 -24.56 -27.10
N GLU A 279 -15.32 -25.38 -28.07
CA GLU A 279 -15.76 -26.78 -28.15
C GLU A 279 -14.61 -27.77 -27.98
N LEU A 280 -13.37 -27.36 -28.30
CA LEU A 280 -12.21 -28.23 -28.17
C LEU A 280 -11.47 -27.96 -26.85
N ASN A 281 -10.90 -29.04 -26.27
CA ASN A 281 -10.10 -28.96 -25.06
C ASN A 281 -8.84 -29.85 -25.26
N GLU A 282 -7.99 -29.40 -26.19
CA GLU A 282 -6.72 -30.06 -26.48
C GLU A 282 -5.66 -29.70 -25.43
N GLU A 283 -4.46 -30.24 -25.54
CA GLU A 283 -3.36 -30.05 -24.58
C GLU A 283 -3.03 -28.55 -24.34
N PHE A 284 -3.09 -27.72 -25.37
CA PHE A 284 -2.81 -26.27 -25.28
C PHE A 284 -3.84 -25.55 -24.44
N GLU A 285 -5.12 -25.89 -24.56
CA GLU A 285 -6.23 -25.31 -23.80
C GLU A 285 -6.18 -25.73 -22.33
N GLN A 286 -5.85 -27.00 -22.08
CA GLN A 286 -5.64 -27.51 -20.72
C GLN A 286 -4.46 -26.80 -20.05
N LYS A 287 -3.36 -26.61 -20.77
CA LYS A 287 -2.16 -25.92 -20.27
C LYS A 287 -2.42 -24.46 -19.88
N ILE A 288 -3.08 -23.68 -20.74
CA ILE A 288 -3.36 -22.29 -20.42
C ILE A 288 -4.34 -22.15 -19.24
N ARG A 289 -5.32 -23.05 -19.12
CA ARG A 289 -6.21 -23.12 -17.97
C ARG A 289 -5.45 -23.46 -16.68
N THR A 290 -4.55 -24.43 -16.73
CA THR A 290 -3.67 -24.77 -15.59
C THR A 290 -2.82 -23.57 -15.18
N ASN A 291 -2.22 -22.88 -16.15
CA ASN A 291 -1.44 -21.66 -15.89
C ASN A 291 -2.27 -20.57 -15.19
N PHE A 292 -3.55 -20.42 -15.56
CA PHE A 292 -4.46 -19.50 -14.89
C PHE A 292 -4.71 -19.91 -13.43
N GLU A 293 -5.08 -21.16 -13.16
CA GLU A 293 -5.38 -21.62 -11.80
C GLU A 293 -4.16 -21.49 -10.87
N GLU A 294 -2.97 -21.81 -11.38
CA GLU A 294 -1.73 -21.60 -10.62
C GLU A 294 -1.44 -20.12 -10.38
N ALA A 295 -1.58 -19.28 -11.41
CA ALA A 295 -1.34 -17.84 -11.30
C ALA A 295 -2.32 -17.21 -10.29
N LYS A 296 -3.62 -17.56 -10.39
CA LYS A 296 -4.66 -17.11 -9.47
C LYS A 296 -4.29 -17.37 -8.00
N VAL A 297 -3.92 -18.61 -7.66
CA VAL A 297 -3.52 -18.96 -6.29
C VAL A 297 -2.30 -18.15 -5.83
N LYS A 298 -1.27 -18.06 -6.68
CA LYS A 298 -0.04 -17.31 -6.37
C LYS A 298 -0.31 -15.83 -6.18
N ILE A 299 -1.09 -15.20 -7.07
CA ILE A 299 -1.43 -13.77 -7.00
C ILE A 299 -2.22 -13.47 -5.75
N MET A 300 -3.25 -14.27 -5.45
CA MET A 300 -4.08 -14.09 -4.26
C MET A 300 -3.25 -14.17 -2.97
N ASN A 301 -2.37 -15.17 -2.86
CA ASN A 301 -1.47 -15.30 -1.71
C ASN A 301 -0.50 -14.11 -1.59
N ARG A 302 0.08 -13.65 -2.71
CA ARG A 302 1.01 -12.53 -2.69
C ARG A 302 0.33 -11.21 -2.32
N PHE A 303 -0.88 -10.98 -2.82
CA PHE A 303 -1.64 -9.77 -2.49
C PHE A 303 -2.12 -9.77 -1.04
N SER A 304 -2.57 -10.91 -0.51
CA SER A 304 -2.99 -11.01 0.89
C SER A 304 -1.83 -10.85 1.90
N THR A 305 -0.60 -11.05 1.45
CA THR A 305 0.63 -10.85 2.25
C THR A 305 1.41 -9.58 1.86
N PHE A 306 0.78 -8.65 1.15
CA PHE A 306 1.35 -7.37 0.70
C PHE A 306 2.59 -7.48 -0.20
N GLN A 307 2.79 -8.63 -0.84
CA GLN A 307 3.87 -8.86 -1.80
C GLN A 307 3.42 -8.46 -3.22
N PHE A 308 2.96 -7.23 -3.39
CA PHE A 308 2.31 -6.75 -4.62
C PHE A 308 3.19 -6.88 -5.86
N ASN A 309 4.49 -6.54 -5.75
CA ASN A 309 5.44 -6.65 -6.86
C ASN A 309 5.55 -8.09 -7.38
N GLN A 310 5.57 -9.08 -6.47
CA GLN A 310 5.62 -10.49 -6.84
C GLN A 310 4.28 -10.98 -7.39
N GLY A 311 3.16 -10.52 -6.83
CA GLY A 311 1.83 -10.82 -7.35
C GLY A 311 1.64 -10.31 -8.77
N LEU A 312 2.07 -9.06 -9.04
CA LEU A 312 2.05 -8.48 -10.38
C LEU A 312 2.99 -9.19 -11.36
N GLU A 313 4.16 -9.66 -10.91
CA GLU A 313 5.03 -10.49 -11.74
C GLU A 313 4.34 -11.80 -12.19
N GLN A 314 3.64 -12.47 -11.25
CA GLN A 314 2.86 -13.67 -11.61
C GLN A 314 1.74 -13.36 -12.59
N LEU A 315 1.04 -12.23 -12.41
CA LEU A 315 -0.03 -11.80 -13.31
C LEU A 315 0.49 -11.52 -14.72
N PHE A 316 1.59 -10.77 -14.85
CA PHE A 316 2.21 -10.53 -16.14
C PHE A 316 2.85 -11.79 -16.73
N GLY A 317 3.30 -12.73 -15.91
CA GLY A 317 3.68 -14.08 -16.33
C GLY A 317 2.52 -14.82 -17.00
N PHE A 318 1.30 -14.73 -16.42
CA PHE A 318 0.10 -15.28 -17.04
C PHE A 318 -0.26 -14.55 -18.35
N ILE A 319 -0.21 -13.21 -18.40
CA ILE A 319 -0.46 -12.43 -19.62
C ILE A 319 0.53 -12.84 -20.73
N ARG A 320 1.81 -13.01 -20.42
CA ARG A 320 2.80 -13.52 -21.37
C ARG A 320 2.49 -14.94 -21.85
N SER A 321 1.93 -15.78 -20.98
CA SER A 321 1.51 -17.14 -21.39
C SER A 321 0.33 -17.12 -22.37
N ILE A 322 -0.57 -16.12 -22.30
CA ILE A 322 -1.63 -15.93 -23.29
C ILE A 322 -1.03 -15.54 -24.66
N ASN A 323 -0.06 -14.62 -24.67
CA ASN A 323 0.65 -14.27 -25.90
C ASN A 323 1.36 -15.48 -26.51
N LYS A 324 2.04 -16.28 -25.68
CA LYS A 324 2.69 -17.52 -26.12
C LYS A 324 1.70 -18.54 -26.67
N TYR A 325 0.55 -18.73 -26.03
CA TYR A 325 -0.52 -19.59 -26.53
C TYR A 325 -0.99 -19.16 -27.93
N ALA A 326 -1.18 -17.85 -28.15
CA ALA A 326 -1.54 -17.34 -29.48
C ALA A 326 -0.45 -17.63 -30.52
N ASP A 327 0.83 -17.50 -30.16
CA ASP A 327 1.94 -17.78 -31.08
C ASP A 327 2.10 -19.30 -31.39
N GLU A 328 1.82 -20.17 -30.41
CA GLU A 328 1.83 -21.65 -30.59
C GLU A 328 0.63 -22.11 -31.43
N ARG A 329 -0.57 -21.57 -31.20
CA ARG A 329 -1.81 -21.90 -31.95
C ARG A 329 -1.87 -21.27 -33.33
N THR A 330 -1.13 -20.18 -33.54
CA THR A 330 -1.07 -19.47 -34.85
C THR A 330 -2.42 -19.19 -35.49
N PRO A 331 -3.37 -18.47 -34.80
CA PRO A 331 -4.73 -18.25 -35.32
C PRO A 331 -4.78 -17.62 -36.71
N TRP A 332 -3.79 -16.80 -37.07
CA TRP A 332 -3.65 -16.22 -38.41
C TRP A 332 -3.35 -17.25 -39.53
N LYS A 333 -2.80 -18.41 -39.16
CA LYS A 333 -2.62 -19.55 -40.11
C LYS A 333 -3.90 -20.36 -40.16
N LEU A 334 -4.52 -20.67 -39.04
CA LEU A 334 -5.79 -21.38 -38.96
C LEU A 334 -6.89 -20.67 -39.74
N ALA A 335 -6.92 -19.32 -39.69
CA ALA A 335 -7.89 -18.53 -40.47
C ALA A 335 -7.78 -18.65 -41.98
N LYS A 336 -6.61 -19.06 -42.51
CA LYS A 336 -6.37 -19.27 -43.94
C LYS A 336 -6.70 -20.68 -44.40
N SER A 337 -7.00 -21.59 -43.49
CA SER A 337 -7.29 -22.99 -43.81
C SER A 337 -8.79 -23.17 -44.10
N ASP A 338 -9.09 -23.99 -45.13
CA ASP A 338 -10.47 -24.38 -45.43
C ASP A 338 -10.92 -25.65 -44.72
N LYS A 339 -10.02 -26.30 -43.95
CA LYS A 339 -10.35 -27.50 -43.18
C LYS A 339 -11.29 -27.20 -42.03
N PRO A 340 -12.39 -27.95 -41.88
CA PRO A 340 -13.33 -27.76 -40.77
C PRO A 340 -12.69 -27.81 -39.38
N GLU A 341 -11.73 -28.72 -39.19
CA GLU A 341 -10.96 -28.88 -37.96
C GLU A 341 -10.17 -27.62 -37.57
N ASP A 342 -9.51 -26.99 -38.58
CA ASP A 342 -8.73 -25.78 -38.37
C ASP A 342 -9.64 -24.57 -38.05
N LYS A 343 -10.82 -24.50 -38.67
CA LYS A 343 -11.83 -23.50 -38.32
C LYS A 343 -12.33 -23.67 -36.89
N GLN A 344 -12.53 -24.91 -36.45
CA GLN A 344 -12.91 -25.21 -35.08
C GLN A 344 -11.81 -24.83 -34.06
N ARG A 345 -10.52 -25.14 -34.41
CA ARG A 345 -9.37 -24.75 -33.61
C ARG A 345 -9.21 -23.24 -33.54
N LEU A 346 -9.50 -22.50 -34.64
CA LEU A 346 -9.49 -21.04 -34.63
C LEU A 346 -10.50 -20.46 -33.61
N LYS A 347 -11.75 -20.93 -33.67
CA LYS A 347 -12.81 -20.52 -32.76
C LYS A 347 -12.41 -20.80 -31.30
N THR A 348 -11.94 -22.00 -31.02
CA THR A 348 -11.44 -22.38 -29.71
C THR A 348 -10.30 -21.48 -29.24
N CYS A 349 -9.31 -21.24 -30.11
CA CYS A 349 -8.18 -20.37 -29.79
C CYS A 349 -8.64 -18.95 -29.40
N LEU A 350 -9.51 -18.34 -30.20
CA LEU A 350 -10.02 -16.99 -29.93
C LEU A 350 -10.87 -16.94 -28.66
N GLY A 351 -11.76 -17.90 -28.43
CA GLY A 351 -12.57 -17.98 -27.22
C GLY A 351 -11.74 -18.14 -25.94
N VAL A 352 -10.72 -19.01 -25.99
CA VAL A 352 -9.77 -19.21 -24.87
C VAL A 352 -8.95 -17.95 -24.60
N MET A 353 -8.50 -17.24 -25.64
CA MET A 353 -7.76 -15.98 -25.47
C MET A 353 -8.65 -14.90 -24.84
N VAL A 354 -9.91 -14.80 -25.26
CA VAL A 354 -10.88 -13.85 -24.67
C VAL A 354 -11.10 -14.16 -23.19
N GLU A 355 -11.34 -15.42 -22.85
CA GLU A 355 -11.54 -15.84 -21.44
C GLU A 355 -10.31 -15.60 -20.60
N SER A 356 -9.12 -15.94 -21.10
CA SER A 356 -7.84 -15.72 -20.41
C SER A 356 -7.60 -14.22 -20.15
N LEU A 357 -7.86 -13.37 -21.13
CA LEU A 357 -7.67 -11.91 -20.98
C LEU A 357 -8.72 -11.31 -20.02
N ARG A 358 -9.97 -11.80 -20.05
CA ARG A 358 -11.01 -11.42 -19.07
C ARG A 358 -10.54 -11.69 -17.65
N LEU A 359 -10.02 -12.89 -17.40
CA LEU A 359 -9.53 -13.29 -16.07
C LEU A 359 -8.28 -12.52 -15.64
N ALA A 360 -7.34 -12.26 -16.58
CA ALA A 360 -6.18 -11.41 -16.31
C ALA A 360 -6.61 -9.97 -15.96
N ASN A 361 -7.55 -9.41 -16.72
CA ASN A 361 -8.12 -8.09 -16.45
C ASN A 361 -8.81 -8.02 -15.10
N GLN A 362 -9.51 -9.07 -14.70
CA GLN A 362 -10.15 -9.14 -13.38
C GLN A 362 -9.12 -9.08 -12.25
N MET A 363 -7.97 -9.74 -12.40
CA MET A 363 -6.87 -9.67 -11.41
C MET A 363 -6.13 -8.33 -11.41
N LEU A 364 -6.23 -7.52 -12.47
CA LEU A 364 -5.69 -6.15 -12.54
C LEU A 364 -6.55 -5.11 -11.81
N ALA A 365 -7.83 -5.38 -11.58
CA ALA A 365 -8.80 -4.42 -11.04
C ALA A 365 -8.33 -3.65 -9.79
N PRO A 366 -7.72 -4.28 -8.77
CA PRO A 366 -7.25 -3.55 -7.58
C PRO A 366 -6.12 -2.57 -7.85
N VAL A 367 -5.33 -2.81 -8.89
CA VAL A 367 -4.13 -2.03 -9.22
C VAL A 367 -4.40 -0.98 -10.28
N MET A 368 -5.10 -1.35 -11.34
CA MET A 368 -5.40 -0.49 -12.49
C MET A 368 -6.92 -0.43 -12.76
N PRO A 369 -7.71 0.20 -11.88
CA PRO A 369 -9.18 0.19 -11.97
C PRO A 369 -9.73 0.85 -13.24
N GLY A 370 -9.10 1.92 -13.73
CA GLY A 370 -9.53 2.61 -14.95
C GLY A 370 -9.27 1.76 -16.20
N ILE A 371 -8.13 1.11 -16.29
CA ILE A 371 -7.80 0.17 -17.38
C ILE A 371 -8.71 -1.06 -17.30
N HIS A 372 -8.95 -1.59 -16.10
CA HIS A 372 -9.89 -2.69 -15.90
C HIS A 372 -11.29 -2.36 -16.46
N THR A 373 -11.83 -1.18 -16.11
CA THR A 373 -13.13 -0.72 -16.62
C THR A 373 -13.14 -0.61 -18.14
N LYS A 374 -12.11 0.00 -18.72
CA LYS A 374 -12.00 0.18 -20.17
C LYS A 374 -11.91 -1.15 -20.92
N ILE A 375 -11.19 -2.13 -20.39
CA ILE A 375 -11.15 -3.50 -20.96
C ILE A 375 -12.53 -4.17 -20.84
N ASN A 376 -13.22 -4.03 -19.70
CA ASN A 376 -14.58 -4.57 -19.55
C ASN A 376 -15.56 -3.98 -20.56
N GLU A 377 -15.54 -2.68 -20.80
CA GLU A 377 -16.34 -2.02 -21.83
C GLU A 377 -16.07 -2.60 -23.22
N LEU A 378 -14.79 -2.78 -23.58
CA LEU A 378 -14.38 -3.40 -24.85
C LEU A 378 -14.78 -4.87 -24.97
N MET A 379 -14.93 -5.57 -23.86
CA MET A 379 -15.38 -6.96 -23.81
C MET A 379 -16.91 -7.11 -23.68
N GLY A 380 -17.65 -6.01 -23.55
CA GLY A 380 -19.09 -6.02 -23.33
C GLY A 380 -19.50 -6.56 -21.95
N LEU A 381 -18.65 -6.35 -20.94
CA LEU A 381 -18.89 -6.74 -19.55
C LEU A 381 -19.45 -5.57 -18.74
N PRO A 382 -20.36 -5.83 -17.79
CA PRO A 382 -20.77 -4.83 -16.82
C PRO A 382 -19.61 -4.47 -15.86
N PRO A 383 -19.70 -3.33 -15.14
CA PRO A 383 -18.77 -3.02 -14.06
C PRO A 383 -18.69 -4.17 -13.03
N CYS A 384 -17.50 -4.52 -12.63
CA CYS A 384 -17.29 -5.58 -11.64
C CYS A 384 -17.54 -5.07 -10.23
N HIS A 385 -18.38 -5.76 -9.46
CA HIS A 385 -18.65 -5.46 -8.06
C HIS A 385 -17.95 -6.42 -7.08
N ASN A 386 -17.58 -7.62 -7.53
CA ASN A 386 -16.89 -8.62 -6.72
C ASN A 386 -15.81 -9.33 -7.55
N TRP A 387 -14.63 -8.71 -7.57
CA TRP A 387 -13.54 -9.20 -8.39
C TRP A 387 -13.09 -10.64 -8.07
N LYS A 388 -13.23 -11.11 -6.82
CA LYS A 388 -12.88 -12.49 -6.43
C LYS A 388 -13.89 -13.51 -6.94
N ALA A 389 -15.19 -13.21 -6.87
CA ALA A 389 -16.24 -14.11 -7.31
C ALA A 389 -16.22 -14.31 -8.84
N ASP A 390 -15.70 -13.32 -9.57
CA ASP A 390 -15.64 -13.37 -11.04
C ASP A 390 -14.40 -14.08 -11.61
N LEU A 391 -13.48 -14.57 -10.74
CA LEU A 391 -12.30 -15.34 -11.15
C LEU A 391 -12.62 -16.81 -11.39
N VAL A 392 -13.60 -17.07 -12.29
CA VAL A 392 -14.06 -18.40 -12.69
C VAL A 392 -13.85 -18.57 -14.18
N TRP A 393 -13.25 -19.70 -14.58
CA TRP A 393 -13.08 -20.06 -15.98
C TRP A 393 -14.35 -20.72 -16.52
N ASP A 394 -15.21 -19.94 -17.18
CA ASP A 394 -16.57 -20.35 -17.55
C ASP A 394 -17.02 -19.92 -18.97
N PHE A 395 -16.15 -19.25 -19.73
CA PHE A 395 -16.45 -18.77 -21.08
C PHE A 395 -17.73 -17.92 -21.20
N ARG A 396 -18.06 -17.16 -20.15
CA ARG A 396 -19.33 -16.37 -20.06
C ARG A 396 -19.48 -15.31 -21.14
N LEU A 397 -18.42 -14.99 -21.88
CA LEU A 397 -18.43 -14.03 -22.98
C LEU A 397 -18.80 -14.65 -24.34
N ALA A 398 -18.97 -15.96 -24.43
CA ALA A 398 -19.35 -16.61 -25.68
C ALA A 398 -20.66 -16.01 -26.24
N GLY A 399 -20.61 -15.58 -27.50
CA GLY A 399 -21.70 -14.87 -28.17
C GLY A 399 -21.74 -13.35 -27.95
N ASN A 400 -20.95 -12.79 -27.03
CA ASN A 400 -20.85 -11.34 -26.85
C ASN A 400 -20.13 -10.70 -28.05
N LYS A 401 -20.56 -9.46 -28.35
CA LYS A 401 -19.86 -8.63 -29.35
C LYS A 401 -18.78 -7.82 -28.66
N LEU A 402 -17.55 -7.95 -29.12
CA LEU A 402 -16.43 -7.15 -28.66
C LEU A 402 -16.42 -5.76 -29.29
N GLY A 403 -15.82 -4.80 -28.59
CA GLY A 403 -15.58 -3.46 -29.10
C GLY A 403 -14.53 -3.40 -30.20
N GLU A 404 -14.36 -2.21 -30.76
CA GLU A 404 -13.40 -1.98 -31.82
C GLU A 404 -11.94 -1.99 -31.28
N LYS A 405 -11.02 -2.29 -32.20
CA LYS A 405 -9.58 -2.25 -31.90
C LYS A 405 -9.17 -0.89 -31.31
N THR A 406 -8.60 -0.91 -30.13
CA THR A 406 -8.21 0.28 -29.38
C THR A 406 -6.78 0.17 -28.88
N ILE A 407 -6.08 1.31 -28.80
CA ILE A 407 -4.74 1.41 -28.18
C ILE A 407 -4.93 1.87 -26.75
N LEU A 408 -4.66 0.98 -25.77
CA LEU A 408 -4.77 1.33 -24.34
C LEU A 408 -3.60 2.17 -23.82
N PHE A 409 -2.40 1.89 -24.34
CA PHE A 409 -1.16 2.50 -23.88
C PHE A 409 -0.44 3.13 -25.10
N PRO A 410 -0.74 4.40 -25.43
CA PRO A 410 -0.05 5.12 -26.50
C PRO A 410 1.45 5.22 -26.24
N ARG A 411 2.25 5.13 -27.29
CA ARG A 411 3.72 5.24 -27.17
C ARG A 411 4.21 6.68 -27.11
N GLU A 412 3.40 7.60 -27.56
CA GLU A 412 3.62 9.06 -27.53
C GLU A 412 2.33 9.78 -27.18
#